data_b6e4933a280b41ec01ff92aa69949398
#
_entry.id   b6e4933a280b41ec01ff92aa69949398
#
_cell.length_a   1.000
_cell.length_b   1.000
_cell.length_c   1.000
_cell.angle_alpha   90.00
_cell.angle_beta   90.00
_cell.angle_gamma   90.00
#
_symmetry.space_group_name_H-M   'P 1'
#
loop_
_entity.id
_entity.type
_entity.pdbx_description
1 polymer ?
#
loop_
_entity_poly.entity_id
_entity_poly.type
_entity_poly.pdbx_seq_one_letter_code
_entity_poly.pdbx_strand_id
1 'polypeptide(L)'
;PNLMAADILVYRGTHVPVGEDQKQHLELARDIAQKFNNDWREAIVAKGYADGMFFPQPEPIILGPATRVMSLRDGTKKMSKSDPSDLSRINLTDDAEAIARKIQRAKTDPDALPSEPKGLEGRPEADNLTGIYAALAGTTQEAVLKEFGGGQFSTFKKALADVAVAKLAPITSEMTRPGNCPSDPE
;
A
#
# COMPACT_ATOMS: atom_id res chain seq x y z
N PRO A 1 8.71 16.92 -6.64
CA PRO A 1 7.89 16.69 -7.84
C PRO A 1 8.73 16.58 -9.12
N ASN A 2 9.67 17.52 -9.36
CA ASN A 2 10.45 17.57 -10.62
C ASN A 2 11.34 16.34 -10.83
N LEU A 3 11.97 15.81 -9.78
CA LEU A 3 12.81 14.61 -9.87
C LEU A 3 11.94 13.38 -10.23
N MET A 4 10.78 13.24 -9.61
CA MET A 4 9.82 12.18 -9.93
C MET A 4 9.37 12.26 -11.40
N ALA A 5 9.06 13.47 -11.90
CA ALA A 5 8.71 13.65 -13.31
C ALA A 5 9.86 13.25 -14.25
N ALA A 6 11.10 13.64 -13.91
CA ALA A 6 12.28 13.26 -14.67
C ALA A 6 12.48 11.74 -14.71
N ASP A 7 12.36 11.06 -13.56
CA ASP A 7 12.49 9.60 -13.46
C ASP A 7 11.45 8.87 -14.30
N ILE A 8 10.20 9.35 -14.33
CA ILE A 8 9.12 8.76 -15.13
C ILE A 8 9.37 8.98 -16.62
N LEU A 9 9.69 10.22 -17.00
CA LEU A 9 9.79 10.60 -18.41
C LEU A 9 11.03 10.05 -19.11
N VAL A 10 12.17 9.95 -18.39
CA VAL A 10 13.41 9.40 -18.97
C VAL A 10 13.24 7.96 -19.42
N TYR A 11 12.44 7.18 -18.72
CA TYR A 11 12.10 5.80 -19.08
C TYR A 11 10.87 5.69 -19.98
N ARG A 12 10.24 6.81 -20.32
CA ARG A 12 8.98 6.83 -21.09
C ARG A 12 7.89 5.94 -20.48
N GLY A 13 7.77 5.98 -19.15
CA GLY A 13 6.80 5.20 -18.40
C GLY A 13 5.37 5.54 -18.83
N THR A 14 4.58 4.53 -19.17
CA THR A 14 3.16 4.69 -19.55
C THR A 14 2.23 4.54 -18.37
N HIS A 15 2.59 3.73 -17.38
CA HIS A 15 1.80 3.45 -16.19
C HIS A 15 2.70 3.50 -14.96
N VAL A 16 2.26 4.22 -13.93
CA VAL A 16 3.05 4.45 -12.71
C VAL A 16 2.24 4.04 -11.49
N PRO A 17 2.65 2.97 -10.77
CA PRO A 17 2.04 2.63 -9.48
C PRO A 17 2.32 3.73 -8.46
N VAL A 18 1.27 4.37 -7.97
CA VAL A 18 1.37 5.49 -7.00
C VAL A 18 0.28 5.40 -5.95
N GLY A 19 0.56 5.95 -4.76
CA GLY A 19 -0.47 6.25 -3.77
C GLY A 19 -1.24 7.51 -4.14
N GLU A 20 -2.43 7.69 -3.54
CA GLU A 20 -3.29 8.88 -3.75
C GLU A 20 -2.55 10.20 -3.50
N ASP A 21 -1.63 10.22 -2.53
CA ASP A 21 -0.83 11.40 -2.18
C ASP A 21 0.17 11.82 -3.28
N GLN A 22 0.49 10.95 -4.23
CA GLN A 22 1.41 11.20 -5.34
C GLN A 22 0.70 11.57 -6.65
N LYS A 23 -0.62 11.52 -6.70
CA LYS A 23 -1.41 11.78 -7.91
C LYS A 23 -1.12 13.15 -8.53
N GLN A 24 -1.04 14.21 -7.71
CA GLN A 24 -0.72 15.56 -8.18
C GLN A 24 0.68 15.65 -8.78
N HIS A 25 1.64 14.91 -8.26
CA HIS A 25 3.00 14.88 -8.81
C HIS A 25 3.04 14.17 -10.17
N LEU A 26 2.18 13.18 -10.37
CA LEU A 26 2.05 12.52 -11.65
C LEU A 26 1.36 13.41 -12.70
N GLU A 27 0.38 14.21 -12.28
CA GLU A 27 -0.24 15.22 -13.15
C GLU A 27 0.79 16.21 -13.68
N LEU A 28 1.73 16.67 -12.84
CA LEU A 28 2.84 17.50 -13.29
C LEU A 28 3.70 16.79 -14.37
N ALA A 29 3.98 15.49 -14.20
CA ALA A 29 4.72 14.74 -15.20
C ALA A 29 3.95 14.65 -16.55
N ARG A 30 2.62 14.51 -16.49
CA ARG A 30 1.74 14.54 -17.67
C ARG A 30 1.78 15.89 -18.37
N ASP A 31 1.67 16.99 -17.62
CA ASP A 31 1.73 18.35 -18.16
C ASP A 31 3.05 18.63 -18.85
N ILE A 32 4.17 18.19 -18.26
CA ILE A 32 5.52 18.32 -18.84
C ILE A 32 5.60 17.51 -20.14
N ALA A 33 5.12 16.25 -20.16
CA ALA A 33 5.10 15.41 -21.34
C ALA A 33 4.29 16.04 -22.46
N GLN A 34 3.09 16.53 -22.15
CA GLN A 34 2.20 17.16 -23.11
C GLN A 34 2.81 18.45 -23.68
N LYS A 35 3.35 19.30 -22.81
CA LYS A 35 3.98 20.55 -23.25
C LYS A 35 5.17 20.26 -24.16
N PHE A 36 6.04 19.33 -23.80
CA PHE A 36 7.18 18.94 -24.64
C PHE A 36 6.73 18.42 -26.01
N ASN A 37 5.76 17.53 -26.05
CA ASN A 37 5.23 16.99 -27.30
C ASN A 37 4.63 18.07 -28.19
N ASN A 38 3.95 19.06 -27.59
CA ASN A 38 3.36 20.18 -28.35
C ASN A 38 4.42 21.14 -28.87
N ASP A 39 5.35 21.56 -28.02
CA ASP A 39 6.38 22.55 -28.36
C ASP A 39 7.37 22.03 -29.44
N TRP A 40 7.63 20.72 -29.45
CA TRP A 40 8.60 20.09 -30.35
C TRP A 40 7.95 19.17 -31.40
N ARG A 41 6.65 19.30 -31.64
CA ARG A 41 5.88 18.40 -32.50
C ARG A 41 6.50 18.18 -33.88
N GLU A 42 6.90 19.24 -34.56
CA GLU A 42 7.49 19.16 -35.90
C GLU A 42 8.82 18.35 -35.89
N ALA A 43 9.67 18.64 -34.91
CA ALA A 43 10.95 17.93 -34.76
C ALA A 43 10.74 16.45 -34.39
N ILE A 44 9.73 16.16 -33.57
CA ILE A 44 9.36 14.80 -33.14
C ILE A 44 8.87 13.99 -34.34
N VAL A 45 8.00 14.56 -35.17
CA VAL A 45 7.52 13.92 -36.42
C VAL A 45 8.67 13.69 -37.39
N ALA A 46 9.55 14.67 -37.57
CA ALA A 46 10.73 14.55 -38.44
C ALA A 46 11.70 13.44 -37.97
N LYS A 47 11.68 13.07 -36.69
CA LYS A 47 12.46 11.96 -36.09
C LYS A 47 11.76 10.60 -36.20
N GLY A 48 10.60 10.51 -36.84
CA GLY A 48 9.88 9.26 -37.10
C GLY A 48 8.77 8.93 -36.12
N TYR A 49 8.44 9.81 -35.17
CA TYR A 49 7.27 9.66 -34.30
C TYR A 49 6.05 10.28 -34.98
N ALA A 50 5.37 9.52 -35.84
CA ALA A 50 4.31 10.01 -36.72
C ALA A 50 3.11 10.65 -35.99
N ASP A 51 2.82 10.21 -34.77
CA ASP A 51 1.79 10.76 -33.90
C ASP A 51 2.20 12.08 -33.20
N GLY A 52 3.47 12.48 -33.33
CA GLY A 52 4.02 13.66 -32.65
C GLY A 52 4.20 13.49 -31.15
N MET A 53 4.19 12.26 -30.65
CA MET A 53 4.34 11.94 -29.22
C MET A 53 5.72 11.28 -28.95
N PHE A 54 6.64 12.06 -28.41
CA PHE A 54 7.91 11.53 -27.91
C PHE A 54 7.75 10.96 -26.51
N PHE A 55 7.11 11.69 -25.59
CA PHE A 55 6.78 11.19 -24.27
C PHE A 55 5.34 10.68 -24.26
N PRO A 56 5.11 9.41 -23.84
CA PRO A 56 3.76 8.98 -23.51
C PRO A 56 3.24 9.78 -22.30
N GLN A 57 1.93 9.92 -22.19
CA GLN A 57 1.35 10.49 -20.98
C GLN A 57 1.22 9.41 -19.91
N PRO A 58 1.96 9.51 -18.79
CA PRO A 58 1.93 8.47 -17.77
C PRO A 58 0.56 8.46 -17.05
N GLU A 59 0.02 7.26 -16.83
CA GLU A 59 -1.24 7.07 -16.10
C GLU A 59 -1.01 6.49 -14.72
N PRO A 60 -1.72 6.95 -13.69
CA PRO A 60 -1.60 6.41 -12.36
C PRO A 60 -2.25 5.02 -12.28
N ILE A 61 -1.53 4.06 -11.70
CA ILE A 61 -2.12 2.82 -11.20
C ILE A 61 -2.29 2.99 -9.70
N ILE A 62 -3.52 3.31 -9.28
CA ILE A 62 -3.87 3.42 -7.87
C ILE A 62 -4.47 2.08 -7.46
N LEU A 63 -3.70 1.30 -6.70
CA LEU A 63 -4.11 -0.03 -6.28
C LEU A 63 -5.00 0.06 -5.03
N GLY A 64 -6.26 -0.29 -5.19
CA GLY A 64 -7.23 -0.81 -4.22
C GLY A 64 -7.39 -0.14 -2.85
N PRO A 65 -8.25 -0.70 -1.99
CA PRO A 65 -8.66 -0.10 -0.71
C PRO A 65 -7.57 -0.08 0.39
N ALA A 66 -6.45 -0.79 0.23
CA ALA A 66 -5.35 -0.80 1.19
C ALA A 66 -4.19 0.14 0.82
N THR A 67 -4.47 1.23 0.14
CA THR A 67 -3.45 2.21 -0.28
C THR A 67 -2.78 2.93 0.89
N ARG A 68 -3.39 2.92 2.07
CA ARG A 68 -2.85 3.56 3.27
C ARG A 68 -3.09 2.72 4.51
N VAL A 69 -2.09 1.92 4.87
CA VAL A 69 -2.12 1.14 6.11
C VAL A 69 -1.73 2.03 7.29
N MET A 70 -2.54 2.00 8.35
CA MET A 70 -2.31 2.79 9.56
C MET A 70 -1.57 1.97 10.62
N SER A 71 -1.00 2.67 11.59
CA SER A 71 -0.30 2.06 12.72
C SER A 71 -1.19 1.09 13.49
N LEU A 72 -0.64 -0.05 13.89
CA LEU A 72 -1.35 -1.00 14.76
C LEU A 72 -1.58 -0.47 16.19
N ARG A 73 -0.89 0.61 16.57
CA ARG A 73 -1.02 1.24 17.91
C ARG A 73 -1.85 2.52 17.88
N ASP A 74 -2.10 3.08 16.69
CA ASP A 74 -2.87 4.31 16.52
C ASP A 74 -3.44 4.35 15.10
N GLY A 75 -4.72 4.02 14.95
CA GLY A 75 -5.42 3.98 13.66
C GLY A 75 -5.52 5.32 12.94
N THR A 76 -5.14 6.43 13.59
CA THR A 76 -5.12 7.76 12.99
C THR A 76 -3.79 8.11 12.35
N LYS A 77 -2.71 7.39 12.67
CA LYS A 77 -1.35 7.63 12.16
C LYS A 77 -0.97 6.61 11.12
N LYS A 78 -0.35 7.06 10.02
CA LYS A 78 0.20 6.16 9.00
C LYS A 78 1.24 5.22 9.63
N MET A 79 1.21 3.94 9.25
CA MET A 79 2.27 2.99 9.62
C MET A 79 3.63 3.49 9.11
N SER A 80 4.63 3.53 9.98
CA SER A 80 5.94 4.10 9.66
C SER A 80 7.06 3.21 10.19
N LYS A 81 8.09 3.00 9.37
CA LYS A 81 9.31 2.29 9.78
C LYS A 81 10.12 3.04 10.83
N SER A 82 9.94 4.35 10.92
CA SER A 82 10.63 5.22 11.90
C SER A 82 9.87 5.43 13.21
N ASP A 83 8.73 4.76 13.41
CA ASP A 83 8.05 4.76 14.70
C ASP A 83 8.93 4.09 15.77
N PRO A 84 9.13 4.69 16.96
CA PRO A 84 9.94 4.11 18.00
C PRO A 84 9.39 2.77 18.53
N SER A 85 8.07 2.52 18.41
CA SER A 85 7.44 1.28 18.82
C SER A 85 7.42 0.26 17.67
N ASP A 86 8.13 -0.83 17.82
CA ASP A 86 8.10 -1.94 16.87
C ASP A 86 6.70 -2.60 16.76
N LEU A 87 5.89 -2.50 17.81
CA LEU A 87 4.50 -2.98 17.81
C LEU A 87 3.55 -2.16 16.93
N SER A 88 3.99 -1.02 16.39
CA SER A 88 3.20 -0.15 15.52
C SER A 88 3.08 -0.66 14.09
N ARG A 89 3.96 -1.59 13.68
CA ARG A 89 4.10 -2.06 12.31
C ARG A 89 4.40 -3.55 12.23
N ILE A 90 4.19 -4.12 11.05
CA ILE A 90 4.69 -5.44 10.67
C ILE A 90 5.85 -5.21 9.70
N ASN A 91 7.01 -5.78 10.00
CA ASN A 91 8.16 -5.78 9.11
C ASN A 91 8.14 -7.07 8.28
N LEU A 92 8.68 -7.04 7.06
CA LEU A 92 8.83 -8.26 6.24
C LEU A 92 9.88 -9.23 6.81
N THR A 93 10.64 -8.78 7.81
CA THR A 93 11.60 -9.60 8.56
C THR A 93 10.99 -10.24 9.83
N ASP A 94 9.73 -9.91 10.17
CA ASP A 94 9.07 -10.51 11.33
C ASP A 94 8.73 -11.97 11.03
N ASP A 95 9.03 -12.85 11.96
CA ASP A 95 8.61 -14.25 11.88
C ASP A 95 7.11 -14.41 12.20
N ALA A 96 6.58 -15.61 12.01
CA ALA A 96 5.17 -15.89 12.21
C ALA A 96 4.69 -15.56 13.64
N GLU A 97 5.52 -15.80 14.66
CA GLU A 97 5.18 -15.50 16.06
C GLU A 97 5.14 -13.99 16.31
N ALA A 98 6.11 -13.24 15.78
CA ALA A 98 6.15 -11.80 15.90
C ALA A 98 4.95 -11.14 15.19
N ILE A 99 4.59 -11.60 13.97
CA ILE A 99 3.41 -11.12 13.24
C ILE A 99 2.14 -11.34 14.07
N ALA A 100 1.91 -12.57 14.54
CA ALA A 100 0.73 -12.92 15.33
C ALA A 100 0.67 -12.08 16.62
N ARG A 101 1.78 -11.95 17.34
CA ARG A 101 1.89 -11.15 18.57
C ARG A 101 1.57 -9.68 18.33
N LYS A 102 2.09 -9.07 17.26
CA LYS A 102 1.85 -7.67 16.90
C LYS A 102 0.37 -7.42 16.59
N ILE A 103 -0.27 -8.30 15.85
CA ILE A 103 -1.70 -8.24 15.54
C ILE A 103 -2.55 -8.40 16.81
N GLN A 104 -2.24 -9.36 17.66
CA GLN A 104 -2.96 -9.55 18.94
C GLN A 104 -2.88 -8.31 19.83
N ARG A 105 -1.74 -7.62 19.83
CA ARG A 105 -1.49 -6.41 20.62
C ARG A 105 -1.91 -5.12 19.90
N ALA A 106 -2.44 -5.19 18.68
CA ALA A 106 -2.96 -4.03 17.98
C ALA A 106 -4.06 -3.36 18.82
N LYS A 107 -4.09 -2.03 18.79
CA LYS A 107 -5.11 -1.25 19.51
C LYS A 107 -6.48 -1.48 18.88
N THR A 108 -7.51 -1.61 19.69
CA THR A 108 -8.91 -1.66 19.28
C THR A 108 -9.76 -0.94 20.33
N ASP A 109 -10.90 -0.48 19.92
CA ASP A 109 -11.93 0.01 20.85
C ASP A 109 -12.65 -1.16 21.55
N PRO A 110 -13.45 -0.90 22.61
CA PRO A 110 -14.12 -1.94 23.39
C PRO A 110 -15.39 -2.50 22.73
N ASP A 111 -15.90 -1.86 21.68
CA ASP A 111 -17.16 -2.24 21.06
C ASP A 111 -17.00 -3.44 20.13
N ALA A 112 -18.09 -4.17 19.88
CA ALA A 112 -18.10 -5.23 18.89
C ALA A 112 -17.75 -4.71 17.48
N LEU A 113 -17.20 -5.57 16.64
CA LEU A 113 -16.89 -5.21 15.25
C LEU A 113 -18.20 -4.86 14.51
N PRO A 114 -18.28 -3.74 13.78
CA PRO A 114 -19.51 -3.37 13.07
C PRO A 114 -19.79 -4.35 11.93
N SER A 115 -21.06 -4.52 11.57
CA SER A 115 -21.49 -5.39 10.47
C SER A 115 -21.59 -4.66 9.14
N GLU A 116 -21.47 -3.32 9.14
CA GLU A 116 -21.61 -2.47 7.97
C GLU A 116 -20.53 -1.39 7.92
N PRO A 117 -20.11 -0.93 6.73
CA PRO A 117 -19.06 0.09 6.55
C PRO A 117 -19.36 1.39 7.33
N LYS A 118 -20.62 1.79 7.43
CA LYS A 118 -21.03 2.99 8.19
C LYS A 118 -20.66 2.92 9.67
N GLY A 119 -20.61 1.73 10.24
CA GLY A 119 -20.20 1.52 11.63
C GLY A 119 -18.70 1.69 11.88
N LEU A 120 -17.88 1.87 10.84
CA LEU A 120 -16.46 2.18 10.95
C LEU A 120 -16.19 3.69 11.12
N GLU A 121 -17.17 4.54 10.86
CA GLU A 121 -17.05 5.98 11.06
C GLU A 121 -16.67 6.29 12.52
N GLY A 122 -15.56 7.03 12.70
CA GLY A 122 -15.04 7.34 14.03
C GLY A 122 -14.30 6.19 14.73
N ARG A 123 -14.12 5.04 14.07
CA ARG A 123 -13.42 3.86 14.61
C ARG A 123 -12.18 3.50 13.77
N PRO A 124 -11.12 4.35 13.78
CA PRO A 124 -9.99 4.21 12.88
C PRO A 124 -9.20 2.90 13.08
N GLU A 125 -9.16 2.34 14.27
CA GLU A 125 -8.51 1.05 14.52
C GLU A 125 -9.29 -0.11 13.91
N ALA A 126 -10.61 -0.11 13.98
CA ALA A 126 -11.46 -1.10 13.35
C ALA A 126 -11.37 -1.02 11.83
N ASP A 127 -11.43 0.18 11.27
CA ASP A 127 -11.28 0.45 9.84
C ASP A 127 -9.93 -0.06 9.32
N ASN A 128 -8.83 0.28 10.01
CA ASN A 128 -7.49 -0.17 9.64
C ASN A 128 -7.37 -1.70 9.64
N LEU A 129 -7.79 -2.38 10.71
CA LEU A 129 -7.62 -3.83 10.83
C LEU A 129 -8.49 -4.60 9.83
N THR A 130 -9.72 -4.15 9.58
CA THR A 130 -10.60 -4.77 8.57
C THR A 130 -10.11 -4.52 7.15
N GLY A 131 -9.55 -3.33 6.88
CA GLY A 131 -8.88 -3.02 5.62
C GLY A 131 -7.65 -3.87 5.37
N ILE A 132 -6.81 -4.09 6.39
CA ILE A 132 -5.64 -5.00 6.30
C ILE A 132 -6.11 -6.43 6.01
N TYR A 133 -7.13 -6.92 6.70
CA TYR A 133 -7.67 -8.26 6.45
C TYR A 133 -8.16 -8.39 5.01
N ALA A 134 -8.97 -7.46 4.55
CA ALA A 134 -9.51 -7.46 3.19
C ALA A 134 -8.41 -7.51 2.12
N ALA A 135 -7.35 -6.70 2.30
CA ALA A 135 -6.21 -6.67 1.39
C ALA A 135 -5.45 -8.00 1.37
N LEU A 136 -5.15 -8.58 2.54
CA LEU A 136 -4.41 -9.84 2.64
C LEU A 136 -5.22 -11.05 2.15
N ALA A 137 -6.54 -11.05 2.42
CA ALA A 137 -7.44 -12.12 1.98
C ALA A 137 -7.87 -12.00 0.50
N GLY A 138 -7.61 -10.85 -0.15
CA GLY A 138 -8.06 -10.59 -1.51
C GLY A 138 -9.58 -10.43 -1.63
N THR A 139 -10.21 -9.87 -0.60
CA THR A 139 -11.66 -9.65 -0.51
C THR A 139 -11.99 -8.18 -0.27
N THR A 140 -13.26 -7.84 -0.15
CA THR A 140 -13.69 -6.47 0.19
C THR A 140 -13.87 -6.31 1.69
N GLN A 141 -13.70 -5.08 2.17
CA GLN A 141 -13.94 -4.76 3.59
C GLN A 141 -15.39 -5.04 4.01
N GLU A 142 -16.34 -4.84 3.12
CA GLU A 142 -17.75 -5.17 3.34
C GLU A 142 -17.98 -6.68 3.58
N ALA A 143 -17.26 -7.53 2.83
CA ALA A 143 -17.33 -8.98 3.03
C ALA A 143 -16.77 -9.38 4.41
N VAL A 144 -15.66 -8.74 4.82
CA VAL A 144 -15.06 -8.93 6.14
C VAL A 144 -16.04 -8.53 7.25
N LEU A 145 -16.70 -7.38 7.11
CA LEU A 145 -17.69 -6.91 8.08
C LEU A 145 -18.92 -7.81 8.16
N LYS A 146 -19.36 -8.41 7.05
CA LYS A 146 -20.43 -9.39 7.06
C LYS A 146 -20.06 -10.69 7.77
N GLU A 147 -18.81 -11.13 7.62
CA GLU A 147 -18.30 -12.36 8.21
C GLU A 147 -18.06 -12.24 9.72
N PHE A 148 -17.44 -11.14 10.16
CA PHE A 148 -17.02 -10.95 11.55
C PHE A 148 -17.86 -9.95 12.33
N GLY A 149 -18.80 -9.27 11.68
CA GLY A 149 -19.64 -8.23 12.30
C GLY A 149 -20.44 -8.75 13.49
N GLY A 150 -20.56 -7.93 14.51
CA GLY A 150 -21.16 -8.29 15.81
C GLY A 150 -20.27 -9.15 16.71
N GLY A 151 -19.13 -9.64 16.19
CA GLY A 151 -18.16 -10.43 16.94
C GLY A 151 -17.18 -9.58 17.76
N GLN A 152 -16.45 -10.25 18.65
CA GLN A 152 -15.41 -9.61 19.44
C GLN A 152 -14.11 -9.50 18.65
N PHE A 153 -13.34 -8.43 18.88
CA PHE A 153 -12.02 -8.23 18.26
C PHE A 153 -11.02 -9.34 18.55
N SER A 154 -11.15 -10.03 19.69
CA SER A 154 -10.26 -11.17 20.02
C SER A 154 -10.36 -12.30 19.00
N THR A 155 -11.57 -12.62 18.54
CA THR A 155 -11.83 -13.63 17.50
C THR A 155 -11.35 -13.13 16.14
N PHE A 156 -11.70 -11.91 15.77
CA PHE A 156 -11.27 -11.28 14.52
C PHE A 156 -9.74 -11.19 14.41
N LYS A 157 -9.04 -10.76 15.47
CA LYS A 157 -7.57 -10.67 15.48
C LYS A 157 -6.88 -12.03 15.31
N LYS A 158 -7.49 -13.13 15.77
CA LYS A 158 -6.98 -14.47 15.48
C LYS A 158 -7.02 -14.77 13.99
N ALA A 159 -8.19 -14.57 13.37
CA ALA A 159 -8.36 -14.77 11.93
C ALA A 159 -7.42 -13.87 11.12
N LEU A 160 -7.28 -12.58 11.51
CA LEU A 160 -6.34 -11.66 10.88
C LEU A 160 -4.88 -12.11 11.02
N ALA A 161 -4.49 -12.62 12.20
CA ALA A 161 -3.14 -13.13 12.42
C ALA A 161 -2.87 -14.36 11.54
N ASP A 162 -3.82 -15.29 11.43
CA ASP A 162 -3.70 -16.48 10.60
C ASP A 162 -3.52 -16.12 9.12
N VAL A 163 -4.33 -15.21 8.59
CA VAL A 163 -4.21 -14.72 7.21
C VAL A 163 -2.89 -13.97 7.01
N ALA A 164 -2.49 -13.11 7.94
CA ALA A 164 -1.24 -12.35 7.83
C ALA A 164 -0.02 -13.26 7.85
N VAL A 165 0.03 -14.24 8.75
CA VAL A 165 1.09 -15.23 8.81
C VAL A 165 1.15 -16.05 7.52
N ALA A 166 0.01 -16.54 7.02
CA ALA A 166 -0.04 -17.32 5.79
C ALA A 166 0.50 -16.55 4.56
N LYS A 167 0.30 -15.23 4.51
CA LYS A 167 0.74 -14.38 3.40
C LYS A 167 2.16 -13.84 3.54
N LEU A 168 2.60 -13.52 4.76
CA LEU A 168 3.85 -12.82 5.00
C LEU A 168 5.00 -13.75 5.43
N ALA A 169 4.73 -14.81 6.19
CA ALA A 169 5.78 -15.72 6.64
C ALA A 169 6.56 -16.40 5.48
N PRO A 170 5.97 -16.74 4.33
CA PRO A 170 6.74 -17.23 3.18
C PRO A 170 7.79 -16.23 2.68
N ILE A 171 7.50 -14.92 2.74
CA ILE A 171 8.44 -13.85 2.34
C ILE A 171 9.63 -13.84 3.30
N THR A 172 9.36 -13.82 4.61
CA THR A 172 10.41 -13.87 5.65
C THR A 172 11.27 -15.12 5.51
N SER A 173 10.64 -16.28 5.29
CA SER A 173 11.35 -17.54 5.12
C SER A 173 12.30 -17.51 3.94
N GLU A 174 11.90 -16.89 2.82
CA GLU A 174 12.76 -16.77 1.65
C GLU A 174 13.87 -15.73 1.86
N MET A 175 13.60 -14.63 2.56
CA MET A 175 14.62 -13.64 2.93
C MET A 175 15.71 -14.20 3.84
N THR A 176 15.35 -15.11 4.74
CA THR A 176 16.30 -15.72 5.71
C THR A 176 16.98 -16.97 5.17
N ARG A 177 16.63 -17.39 3.95
CA ARG A 177 17.25 -18.57 3.33
C ARG A 177 18.74 -18.34 3.09
N PRO A 178 19.62 -19.28 3.48
CA PRO A 178 21.05 -19.17 3.21
C PRO A 178 21.34 -18.98 1.69
N GLY A 179 22.04 -17.90 1.35
CA GLY A 179 22.33 -17.52 -0.03
C GLY A 179 21.50 -16.34 -0.56
N ASN A 180 20.39 -15.98 0.07
CA ASN A 180 19.58 -14.80 -0.28
C ASN A 180 19.75 -13.64 0.70
N CYS A 181 20.54 -13.80 1.77
CA CYS A 181 20.84 -12.69 2.67
C CYS A 181 21.67 -11.66 1.90
N PRO A 182 21.23 -10.39 1.73
CA PRO A 182 22.10 -9.35 1.25
C PRO A 182 23.31 -9.29 2.17
N SER A 183 24.52 -9.53 1.63
CA SER A 183 25.75 -9.30 2.39
C SER A 183 25.72 -7.87 2.91
N ASP A 184 25.86 -7.69 4.23
CA ASP A 184 26.05 -6.37 4.80
C ASP A 184 27.18 -5.70 4.04
N PRO A 185 27.01 -4.45 3.56
CA PRO A 185 28.11 -3.70 3.00
C PRO A 185 29.14 -3.47 4.12
N GLU A 186 30.35 -3.99 3.93
CA GLU A 186 31.53 -3.67 4.76
C GLU A 186 31.82 -2.16 4.78
#